data_83f9030c16df9e8b654a2aaf3f025eae
#
_entry.id   83f9030c16df9e8b654a2aaf3f025eae
#
_cell.length_a   1.000
_cell.length_b   1.000
_cell.length_c   1.000
_cell.angle_alpha   90.00
_cell.angle_beta   90.00
_cell.angle_gamma   90.00
#
_symmetry.space_group_name_H-M   'P 1'
#
loop_
_entity.id
_entity.type
_entity.pdbx_description
1 polymer ?
#
loop_
_entity_poly.entity_id
_entity_poly.type
_entity_poly.pdbx_seq_one_letter_code
_entity_poly.pdbx_strand_id
1 'polypeptide(L)'
;MYEEQLNFLKDFANKDDFYQRIALYKELLKKFNAVHNLTHLENIDDNIIDSIKILDYCDLIDKKKIVDVGSGAGFPAIFLACILENSNFFLFEPSVKKASFLRVIKTELNLININIIKEKLQNHPPFKVDLIISRALMDIKPLIEISNGFYDEKTSFLLYKGSEVYDELQGMKDYKIFNRGFRNYCLLKVKEKLC
;
A
#
# COMPACT_ATOMS: atom_id res chain seq x y z
N MET A 1 3.22 -15.59 15.82
CA MET A 1 2.42 -15.57 14.56
C MET A 1 3.03 -14.69 13.49
N TYR A 2 3.20 -13.34 13.67
CA TYR A 2 3.78 -12.49 12.64
C TYR A 2 5.27 -12.78 12.39
N GLU A 3 6.08 -12.92 13.43
CA GLU A 3 7.54 -13.17 13.30
C GLU A 3 7.88 -14.50 12.61
N GLU A 4 7.01 -15.49 12.68
CA GLU A 4 7.18 -16.78 11.97
C GLU A 4 7.04 -16.62 10.45
N GLN A 5 6.27 -15.63 10.01
CA GLN A 5 5.98 -15.39 8.61
C GLN A 5 6.75 -14.20 7.99
N LEU A 6 7.36 -13.34 8.83
CA LEU A 6 7.99 -12.07 8.44
C LEU A 6 9.40 -11.99 9.01
N ASN A 7 10.40 -12.28 8.16
CA ASN A 7 11.80 -12.32 8.61
C ASN A 7 12.31 -10.96 9.08
N PHE A 8 11.93 -9.87 8.42
CA PHE A 8 12.36 -8.54 8.79
C PHE A 8 11.92 -8.11 10.20
N LEU A 9 10.79 -8.64 10.72
CA LEU A 9 10.32 -8.32 12.07
C LEU A 9 11.22 -8.87 13.18
N LYS A 10 12.03 -9.89 12.90
CA LYS A 10 12.94 -10.47 13.90
C LYS A 10 13.93 -9.43 14.42
N ASP A 11 14.40 -8.58 13.52
CA ASP A 11 15.42 -7.56 13.80
C ASP A 11 14.83 -6.13 13.84
N PHE A 12 13.50 -5.99 13.73
CA PHE A 12 12.84 -4.69 13.74
C PHE A 12 12.79 -4.11 15.16
N ALA A 13 13.48 -2.98 15.37
CA ALA A 13 13.65 -2.38 16.70
C ALA A 13 12.32 -1.97 17.36
N ASN A 14 11.36 -1.45 16.56
CA ASN A 14 10.08 -0.91 17.07
C ASN A 14 8.93 -1.93 16.97
N LYS A 15 9.22 -3.24 17.03
CA LYS A 15 8.21 -4.28 16.83
C LYS A 15 7.07 -4.25 17.86
N ASP A 16 7.35 -3.90 19.11
CA ASP A 16 6.33 -3.85 20.15
C ASP A 16 5.32 -2.72 19.90
N ASP A 17 5.79 -1.53 19.49
CA ASP A 17 4.93 -0.43 19.05
C ASP A 17 4.11 -0.83 17.80
N PHE A 18 4.74 -1.50 16.86
CA PHE A 18 4.06 -2.02 15.67
C PHE A 18 2.92 -2.99 16.07
N TYR A 19 3.12 -3.91 17.00
CA TYR A 19 2.08 -4.82 17.46
C TYR A 19 0.94 -4.10 18.20
N GLN A 20 1.26 -3.09 18.99
CA GLN A 20 0.22 -2.26 19.63
C GLN A 20 -0.63 -1.53 18.60
N ARG A 21 0.00 -0.93 17.58
CA ARG A 21 -0.70 -0.28 16.46
C ARG A 21 -1.59 -1.26 15.69
N ILE A 22 -1.12 -2.48 15.41
CA ILE A 22 -1.94 -3.53 14.76
C ILE A 22 -3.16 -3.88 15.62
N ALA A 23 -2.99 -4.09 16.92
CA ALA A 23 -4.09 -4.44 17.81
C ALA A 23 -5.16 -3.34 17.81
N LEU A 24 -4.75 -2.08 17.93
CA LEU A 24 -5.65 -0.93 17.91
C LEU A 24 -6.31 -0.76 16.52
N TYR A 25 -5.57 -0.93 15.42
CA TYR A 25 -6.15 -0.91 14.08
C TYR A 25 -7.28 -1.95 13.93
N LYS A 26 -7.04 -3.19 14.37
CA LYS A 26 -8.03 -4.28 14.29
C LYS A 26 -9.30 -3.96 15.08
N GLU A 27 -9.15 -3.40 16.28
CA GLU A 27 -10.28 -2.96 17.11
C GLU A 27 -11.10 -1.87 16.42
N LEU A 28 -10.43 -0.83 15.91
CA LEU A 28 -11.07 0.27 15.20
C LEU A 28 -11.74 -0.20 13.91
N LEU A 29 -11.06 -1.05 13.11
CA LEU A 29 -11.66 -1.61 11.91
C LEU A 29 -12.92 -2.39 12.23
N LYS A 30 -12.93 -3.22 13.26
CA LYS A 30 -14.11 -3.99 13.69
C LYS A 30 -15.29 -3.05 14.04
N LYS A 31 -15.04 -1.99 14.81
CA LYS A 31 -16.05 -1.00 15.20
C LYS A 31 -16.62 -0.27 13.98
N PHE A 32 -15.75 0.25 13.11
CA PHE A 32 -16.19 0.99 11.92
C PHE A 32 -16.86 0.08 10.88
N ASN A 33 -16.35 -1.14 10.70
CA ASN A 33 -16.91 -2.07 9.71
C ASN A 33 -18.33 -2.50 10.06
N ALA A 34 -18.64 -2.65 11.36
CA ALA A 34 -19.99 -2.97 11.83
C ALA A 34 -21.04 -1.94 11.42
N VAL A 35 -20.64 -0.67 11.26
CA VAL A 35 -21.56 0.44 10.93
C VAL A 35 -21.50 0.81 9.44
N HIS A 36 -20.31 0.77 8.85
CA HIS A 36 -20.07 1.38 7.54
C HIS A 36 -19.75 0.40 6.42
N ASN A 37 -19.55 -0.87 6.72
CA ASN A 37 -19.23 -1.91 5.75
C ASN A 37 -18.03 -1.51 4.87
N LEU A 38 -16.90 -1.19 5.51
CA LEU A 38 -15.70 -0.65 4.86
C LEU A 38 -14.97 -1.70 4.01
N THR A 39 -14.98 -2.94 4.48
CA THR A 39 -14.27 -4.06 3.85
C THR A 39 -14.97 -5.39 4.14
N HIS A 40 -14.84 -6.33 3.21
CA HIS A 40 -15.28 -7.71 3.34
C HIS A 40 -14.13 -8.69 3.60
N LEU A 41 -12.96 -8.19 4.03
CA LEU A 41 -11.81 -9.04 4.33
C LEU A 41 -12.11 -9.95 5.53
N GLU A 42 -12.06 -11.26 5.31
CA GLU A 42 -12.35 -12.27 6.34
C GLU A 42 -11.19 -12.45 7.31
N ASN A 43 -9.96 -12.57 6.79
CA ASN A 43 -8.75 -12.75 7.59
C ASN A 43 -7.92 -11.47 7.60
N ILE A 44 -8.09 -10.64 8.63
CA ILE A 44 -7.37 -9.38 8.76
C ILE A 44 -5.88 -9.60 8.99
N ASP A 45 -5.49 -10.61 9.77
CA ASP A 45 -4.09 -10.90 10.07
C ASP A 45 -3.31 -11.30 8.81
N ASP A 46 -3.87 -12.17 7.96
CA ASP A 46 -3.25 -12.50 6.66
C ASP A 46 -3.12 -11.28 5.75
N ASN A 47 -4.10 -10.39 5.77
CA ASN A 47 -4.04 -9.15 4.98
C ASN A 47 -3.00 -8.16 5.51
N ILE A 48 -2.76 -8.12 6.83
CA ILE A 48 -1.68 -7.35 7.43
C ILE A 48 -0.33 -7.94 7.03
N ILE A 49 -0.15 -9.25 7.19
CA ILE A 49 1.05 -9.96 6.76
C ILE A 49 1.31 -9.73 5.27
N ASP A 50 0.29 -9.90 4.43
CA ASP A 50 0.37 -9.65 3.00
C ASP A 50 0.84 -8.23 2.69
N SER A 51 0.38 -7.23 3.45
CA SER A 51 0.74 -5.83 3.25
C SER A 51 2.23 -5.55 3.42
N ILE A 52 2.88 -6.22 4.37
CA ILE A 52 4.26 -5.93 4.78
C ILE A 52 5.27 -7.01 4.38
N LYS A 53 4.82 -8.18 3.91
CA LYS A 53 5.69 -9.29 3.47
C LYS A 53 6.67 -8.90 2.37
N ILE A 54 6.34 -7.88 1.58
CA ILE A 54 7.24 -7.34 0.55
C ILE A 54 8.59 -6.89 1.14
N LEU A 55 8.64 -6.48 2.41
CA LEU A 55 9.86 -6.05 3.08
C LEU A 55 10.86 -7.20 3.31
N ASP A 56 10.42 -8.45 3.23
CA ASP A 56 11.32 -9.61 3.21
C ASP A 56 12.02 -9.81 1.87
N TYR A 57 11.53 -9.18 0.80
CA TYR A 57 12.00 -9.38 -0.57
C TYR A 57 12.74 -8.18 -1.14
N CYS A 58 12.36 -6.97 -0.72
CA CYS A 58 13.01 -5.75 -1.19
C CYS A 58 13.02 -4.66 -0.13
N ASP A 59 14.09 -3.89 -0.12
CA ASP A 59 14.24 -2.71 0.72
C ASP A 59 13.47 -1.53 0.12
N LEU A 60 12.64 -0.89 0.95
CA LEU A 60 11.87 0.31 0.61
C LEU A 60 12.29 1.54 1.44
N ILE A 61 13.35 1.43 2.23
CA ILE A 61 13.79 2.47 3.21
C ILE A 61 14.15 3.79 2.53
N ASP A 62 14.68 3.72 1.30
CA ASP A 62 15.06 4.91 0.53
C ASP A 62 13.88 5.60 -0.16
N LYS A 63 12.69 5.01 -0.12
CA LYS A 63 11.47 5.58 -0.72
C LYS A 63 10.87 6.64 0.20
N LYS A 64 11.13 7.93 -0.08
CA LYS A 64 10.75 9.05 0.80
C LYS A 64 9.32 9.55 0.55
N LYS A 65 8.84 9.47 -0.68
CA LYS A 65 7.47 9.84 -1.05
C LYS A 65 6.76 8.64 -1.67
N ILE A 66 5.72 8.18 -1.02
CA ILE A 66 4.96 6.99 -1.43
C ILE A 66 3.49 7.38 -1.62
N VAL A 67 2.96 7.09 -2.79
CA VAL A 67 1.53 7.25 -3.09
C VAL A 67 0.84 5.91 -3.03
N ASP A 68 -0.28 5.82 -2.32
CA ASP A 68 -1.18 4.68 -2.32
C ASP A 68 -2.46 5.02 -3.07
N VAL A 69 -2.72 4.30 -4.16
CA VAL A 69 -3.86 4.56 -5.06
C VAL A 69 -5.03 3.65 -4.71
N GLY A 70 -6.12 4.25 -4.23
CA GLY A 70 -7.29 3.52 -3.80
C GLY A 70 -7.09 2.82 -2.46
N SER A 71 -6.66 3.57 -1.46
CA SER A 71 -6.20 3.05 -0.16
C SER A 71 -7.24 2.23 0.62
N GLY A 72 -8.53 2.42 0.35
CA GLY A 72 -9.59 1.63 0.96
C GLY A 72 -9.58 1.70 2.49
N ALA A 73 -9.49 0.55 3.14
CA ALA A 73 -9.33 0.46 4.58
C ALA A 73 -7.86 0.63 5.04
N GLY A 74 -6.96 1.02 4.13
CA GLY A 74 -5.55 1.32 4.44
C GLY A 74 -4.56 0.21 4.14
N PHE A 75 -4.96 -0.82 3.40
CA PHE A 75 -4.07 -1.90 2.96
C PHE A 75 -3.48 -1.59 1.57
N PRO A 76 -2.15 -1.60 1.40
CA PRO A 76 -1.11 -1.95 2.39
C PRO A 76 -0.55 -0.76 3.18
N ALA A 77 -0.90 0.48 2.81
CA ALA A 77 -0.20 1.71 3.16
C ALA A 77 -0.06 1.94 4.67
N ILE A 78 -1.12 1.69 5.47
CA ILE A 78 -1.10 1.92 6.93
C ILE A 78 0.01 1.08 7.58
N PHE A 79 0.14 -0.18 7.22
CA PHE A 79 1.11 -1.11 7.83
C PHE A 79 2.53 -0.83 7.37
N LEU A 80 2.71 -0.45 6.09
CA LEU A 80 4.01 0.03 5.59
C LEU A 80 4.42 1.32 6.28
N ALA A 81 3.50 2.25 6.52
CA ALA A 81 3.77 3.52 7.18
C ALA A 81 4.16 3.36 8.67
N CYS A 82 3.64 2.31 9.35
CA CYS A 82 4.07 1.96 10.70
C CYS A 82 5.53 1.51 10.77
N ILE A 83 6.09 1.01 9.66
CA ILE A 83 7.46 0.47 9.60
C ILE A 83 8.42 1.48 8.97
N LEU A 84 8.00 2.11 7.87
CA LEU A 84 8.78 3.07 7.11
C LEU A 84 8.54 4.50 7.63
N GLU A 85 8.88 4.75 8.88
CA GLU A 85 8.57 6.01 9.60
C GLU A 85 9.20 7.25 8.95
N ASN A 86 10.32 7.08 8.22
CA ASN A 86 11.01 8.14 7.49
C ASN A 86 10.47 8.39 6.06
N SER A 87 9.39 7.71 5.67
CA SER A 87 8.71 7.88 4.39
C SER A 87 7.40 8.63 4.57
N ASN A 88 7.07 9.54 3.65
CA ASN A 88 5.79 10.25 3.65
C ASN A 88 4.81 9.54 2.71
N PHE A 89 3.71 9.08 3.25
CA PHE A 89 2.64 8.40 2.54
C PHE A 89 1.52 9.36 2.15
N PHE A 90 1.08 9.30 0.91
CA PHE A 90 -0.06 10.05 0.36
C PHE A 90 -1.13 9.03 -0.06
N LEU A 91 -2.19 8.91 0.74
CA LEU A 91 -3.26 7.94 0.58
C LEU A 91 -4.43 8.56 -0.18
N PHE A 92 -4.63 8.16 -1.43
CA PHE A 92 -5.74 8.61 -2.26
C PHE A 92 -6.95 7.68 -2.12
N GLU A 93 -8.02 8.18 -1.53
CA GLU A 93 -9.26 7.42 -1.31
C GLU A 93 -10.49 8.33 -1.51
N PRO A 94 -11.23 8.19 -2.61
CA PRO A 94 -12.35 9.07 -2.93
C PRO A 94 -13.60 8.85 -2.06
N SER A 95 -13.77 7.66 -1.47
CA SER A 95 -14.91 7.36 -0.61
C SER A 95 -14.84 8.13 0.71
N VAL A 96 -15.89 8.93 0.99
CA VAL A 96 -16.00 9.71 2.24
C VAL A 96 -15.87 8.81 3.46
N LYS A 97 -16.55 7.66 3.48
CA LYS A 97 -16.53 6.72 4.60
C LYS A 97 -15.13 6.16 4.86
N LYS A 98 -14.44 5.71 3.80
CA LYS A 98 -13.10 5.13 3.90
C LYS A 98 -12.06 6.20 4.26
N ALA A 99 -12.11 7.37 3.63
CA ALA A 99 -11.22 8.48 3.97
C ALA A 99 -11.40 8.96 5.42
N SER A 100 -12.63 8.96 5.95
CA SER A 100 -12.90 9.28 7.35
C SER A 100 -12.31 8.22 8.30
N PHE A 101 -12.46 6.94 7.97
CA PHE A 101 -11.81 5.86 8.70
C PHE A 101 -10.28 6.03 8.73
N LEU A 102 -9.66 6.27 7.56
CA LEU A 102 -8.21 6.48 7.49
C LEU A 102 -7.73 7.66 8.35
N ARG A 103 -8.53 8.74 8.46
CA ARG A 103 -8.20 9.87 9.35
C ARG A 103 -8.23 9.46 10.82
N VAL A 104 -9.22 8.67 11.23
CA VAL A 104 -9.26 8.13 12.59
C VAL A 104 -8.04 7.24 12.84
N ILE A 105 -7.73 6.32 11.91
CA ILE A 105 -6.53 5.47 12.02
C ILE A 105 -5.25 6.28 12.13
N LYS A 106 -5.09 7.32 11.28
CA LYS A 106 -3.93 8.22 11.37
C LYS A 106 -3.77 8.80 12.78
N THR A 107 -4.86 9.29 13.36
CA THR A 107 -4.85 9.95 14.69
C THR A 107 -4.59 8.93 15.79
N GLU A 108 -5.35 7.86 15.84
CA GLU A 108 -5.30 6.87 16.91
C GLU A 108 -3.98 6.08 16.95
N LEU A 109 -3.39 5.80 15.77
CA LEU A 109 -2.09 5.15 15.66
C LEU A 109 -0.90 6.12 15.68
N ASN A 110 -1.16 7.43 15.82
CA ASN A 110 -0.14 8.49 15.79
C ASN A 110 0.78 8.42 14.54
N LEU A 111 0.19 8.23 13.35
CA LEU A 111 0.93 8.13 12.09
C LEU A 111 1.12 9.52 11.46
N ILE A 112 2.14 10.25 11.93
CA ILE A 112 2.43 11.63 11.48
C ILE A 112 2.87 11.67 10.00
N ASN A 113 3.39 10.58 9.49
CA ASN A 113 3.92 10.41 8.14
C ASN A 113 2.86 10.08 7.08
N ILE A 114 1.56 10.14 7.41
CA ILE A 114 0.46 9.86 6.48
C ILE A 114 -0.31 11.14 6.13
N ASN A 115 -0.60 11.33 4.86
CA ASN A 115 -1.46 12.37 4.31
C ASN A 115 -2.65 11.72 3.59
N ILE A 116 -3.88 12.00 4.04
CA ILE A 116 -5.09 11.41 3.46
C ILE A 116 -5.74 12.41 2.51
N ILE A 117 -5.84 12.04 1.24
CA ILE A 117 -6.36 12.85 0.14
C ILE A 117 -7.68 12.23 -0.32
N LYS A 118 -8.80 12.92 -0.02
CA LYS A 118 -10.14 12.43 -0.31
C LYS A 118 -10.55 12.75 -1.75
N GLU A 119 -9.81 12.23 -2.72
CA GLU A 119 -10.12 12.34 -4.14
C GLU A 119 -9.47 11.21 -4.95
N LYS A 120 -9.79 11.12 -6.22
CA LYS A 120 -9.10 10.21 -7.14
C LYS A 120 -7.75 10.80 -7.52
N LEU A 121 -6.71 9.96 -7.68
CA LEU A 121 -5.36 10.38 -8.01
C LEU A 121 -5.30 11.34 -9.21
N GLN A 122 -5.99 11.01 -10.30
CA GLN A 122 -5.99 11.79 -11.54
C GLN A 122 -6.63 13.18 -11.42
N ASN A 123 -7.33 13.48 -10.33
CA ASN A 123 -7.94 14.79 -10.09
C ASN A 123 -7.02 15.72 -9.29
N HIS A 124 -5.95 15.19 -8.72
CA HIS A 124 -5.01 15.94 -7.91
C HIS A 124 -3.89 16.52 -8.76
N PRO A 125 -3.43 17.77 -8.51
CA PRO A 125 -2.21 18.28 -9.13
C PRO A 125 -1.03 17.32 -8.92
N PRO A 126 -0.36 16.86 -9.99
CA PRO A 126 0.67 15.83 -9.86
C PRO A 126 1.93 16.35 -9.18
N PHE A 127 2.60 15.49 -8.44
CA PHE A 127 3.93 15.71 -7.86
C PHE A 127 4.75 14.41 -7.95
N LYS A 128 6.08 14.55 -8.03
CA LYS A 128 6.95 13.38 -8.20
C LYS A 128 7.11 12.59 -6.91
N VAL A 129 7.05 11.25 -7.05
CA VAL A 129 7.15 10.29 -5.95
C VAL A 129 8.17 9.19 -6.26
N ASP A 130 8.64 8.51 -5.23
CA ASP A 130 9.63 7.43 -5.36
C ASP A 130 8.96 6.08 -5.57
N LEU A 131 7.73 5.93 -5.04
CA LEU A 131 6.98 4.68 -5.10
C LEU A 131 5.47 4.95 -5.23
N ILE A 132 4.84 4.22 -6.15
CA ILE A 132 3.38 4.14 -6.25
C ILE A 132 2.97 2.73 -5.86
N ILE A 133 2.11 2.60 -4.86
CA ILE A 133 1.57 1.33 -4.41
C ILE A 133 0.08 1.24 -4.73
N SER A 134 -0.40 0.04 -5.01
CA SER A 134 -1.83 -0.24 -5.16
C SER A 134 -2.13 -1.71 -4.90
N ARG A 135 -3.30 -1.97 -4.33
CA ARG A 135 -3.82 -3.31 -4.07
C ARG A 135 -5.25 -3.45 -4.56
N ALA A 136 -5.49 -4.42 -5.46
CA ALA A 136 -6.82 -4.83 -5.92
C ALA A 136 -7.71 -3.68 -6.42
N LEU A 137 -7.12 -2.66 -7.08
CA LEU A 137 -7.87 -1.50 -7.58
C LEU A 137 -8.26 -1.68 -9.04
N MET A 138 -7.30 -1.93 -9.92
CA MET A 138 -7.47 -2.04 -11.38
C MET A 138 -6.25 -2.73 -12.00
N ASP A 139 -6.30 -2.96 -13.30
CA ASP A 139 -5.17 -3.50 -14.07
C ASP A 139 -3.99 -2.52 -14.13
N ILE A 140 -2.81 -3.04 -14.49
CA ILE A 140 -1.55 -2.29 -14.47
C ILE A 140 -1.57 -1.11 -15.44
N LYS A 141 -2.01 -1.31 -16.68
CA LYS A 141 -2.00 -0.25 -17.71
C LYS A 141 -2.88 0.95 -17.31
N PRO A 142 -4.17 0.78 -16.96
CA PRO A 142 -5.00 1.88 -16.45
C PRO A 142 -4.41 2.57 -15.21
N LEU A 143 -3.76 1.83 -14.32
CA LEU A 143 -3.14 2.41 -13.14
C LEU A 143 -1.98 3.33 -13.50
N ILE A 144 -1.12 2.91 -14.46
CA ILE A 144 -0.03 3.74 -14.96
C ILE A 144 -0.58 5.03 -15.62
N GLU A 145 -1.65 4.90 -16.42
CA GLU A 145 -2.29 6.04 -17.10
C GLU A 145 -2.80 7.09 -16.11
N ILE A 146 -3.57 6.68 -15.07
CA ILE A 146 -4.07 7.61 -14.06
C ILE A 146 -2.98 8.18 -13.16
N SER A 147 -1.81 7.55 -13.12
CA SER A 147 -0.64 7.99 -12.36
C SER A 147 0.25 8.97 -13.16
N ASN A 148 -0.15 9.34 -14.38
CA ASN A 148 0.65 10.24 -15.22
C ASN A 148 0.94 11.57 -14.50
N GLY A 149 2.21 11.99 -14.56
CA GLY A 149 2.69 13.18 -13.87
C GLY A 149 3.21 12.92 -12.44
N PHE A 150 2.78 11.84 -11.77
CA PHE A 150 3.30 11.45 -10.45
C PHE A 150 4.60 10.66 -10.53
N TYR A 151 4.87 9.96 -11.63
CA TYR A 151 6.06 9.14 -11.79
C TYR A 151 7.05 9.70 -12.83
N ASP A 152 8.28 9.24 -12.76
CA ASP A 152 9.35 9.37 -13.73
C ASP A 152 10.18 8.07 -13.77
N GLU A 153 11.32 8.09 -14.46
CA GLU A 153 12.21 6.93 -14.62
C GLU A 153 12.78 6.36 -13.29
N LYS A 154 12.78 7.16 -12.20
CA LYS A 154 13.24 6.76 -10.87
C LYS A 154 12.13 6.13 -10.03
N THR A 155 10.89 6.41 -10.38
CA THR A 155 9.72 5.90 -9.66
C THR A 155 9.53 4.41 -9.91
N SER A 156 9.21 3.68 -8.85
CA SER A 156 8.78 2.28 -8.94
C SER A 156 7.28 2.17 -8.66
N PHE A 157 6.65 1.15 -9.25
CA PHE A 157 5.29 0.73 -8.89
C PHE A 157 5.39 -0.58 -8.13
N LEU A 158 4.81 -0.66 -6.94
CA LEU A 158 4.65 -1.88 -6.17
C LEU A 158 3.19 -2.28 -6.14
N LEU A 159 2.86 -3.31 -6.88
CA LEU A 159 1.49 -3.73 -7.14
C LEU A 159 1.21 -5.10 -6.49
N TYR A 160 0.16 -5.13 -5.67
CA TYR A 160 -0.31 -6.34 -5.00
C TYR A 160 -1.36 -7.02 -5.88
N LYS A 161 -0.95 -8.04 -6.59
CA LYS A 161 -1.73 -8.70 -7.65
C LYS A 161 -2.03 -10.17 -7.34
N GLY A 162 -3.00 -10.73 -8.05
CA GLY A 162 -3.28 -12.17 -8.11
C GLY A 162 -2.50 -12.87 -9.22
N SER A 163 -3.00 -14.04 -9.65
CA SER A 163 -2.40 -14.86 -10.73
C SER A 163 -2.39 -14.16 -12.10
N GLU A 164 -3.35 -13.26 -12.35
CA GLU A 164 -3.52 -12.55 -13.63
C GLU A 164 -2.41 -11.54 -13.93
N VAL A 165 -1.52 -11.26 -12.98
CA VAL A 165 -0.41 -10.31 -13.14
C VAL A 165 0.46 -10.60 -14.38
N TYR A 166 0.63 -11.87 -14.73
CA TYR A 166 1.45 -12.26 -15.88
C TYR A 166 0.83 -11.85 -17.22
N ASP A 167 -0.50 -11.88 -17.33
CA ASP A 167 -1.22 -11.41 -18.50
C ASP A 167 -1.22 -9.89 -18.57
N GLU A 168 -1.38 -9.22 -17.43
CA GLU A 168 -1.33 -7.76 -17.33
C GLU A 168 0.05 -7.18 -17.71
N LEU A 169 1.13 -7.92 -17.49
CA LEU A 169 2.52 -7.52 -17.77
C LEU A 169 2.95 -7.73 -19.22
N GLN A 170 2.08 -8.30 -20.09
CA GLN A 170 2.41 -8.50 -21.49
C GLN A 170 2.85 -7.19 -22.17
N GLY A 171 4.06 -7.22 -22.77
CA GLY A 171 4.69 -6.06 -23.40
C GLY A 171 5.54 -5.19 -22.47
N MET A 172 5.52 -5.41 -21.16
CA MET A 172 6.38 -4.72 -20.18
C MET A 172 7.71 -5.45 -20.01
N LYS A 173 8.80 -4.70 -19.75
CA LYS A 173 10.17 -5.27 -19.72
C LYS A 173 10.89 -5.14 -18.38
N ASP A 174 10.62 -4.09 -17.61
CA ASP A 174 11.39 -3.78 -16.40
C ASP A 174 10.55 -4.05 -15.16
N TYR A 175 10.41 -5.33 -14.80
CA TYR A 175 9.67 -5.74 -13.62
C TYR A 175 10.32 -6.92 -12.89
N LYS A 176 9.99 -7.07 -11.61
CA LYS A 176 10.27 -8.25 -10.78
C LYS A 176 8.98 -8.70 -10.11
N ILE A 177 8.79 -10.02 -10.02
CA ILE A 177 7.67 -10.62 -9.30
C ILE A 177 8.21 -11.43 -8.13
N PHE A 178 7.61 -11.19 -6.95
CA PHE A 178 7.83 -12.00 -5.76
C PHE A 178 6.53 -12.72 -5.43
N ASN A 179 6.56 -14.04 -5.49
CA ASN A 179 5.40 -14.88 -5.28
C ASN A 179 5.22 -15.24 -3.80
N ARG A 180 3.98 -15.11 -3.32
CA ARG A 180 3.53 -15.60 -2.02
C ARG A 180 2.24 -16.40 -2.21
N GLY A 181 2.33 -17.60 -2.77
CA GLY A 181 1.16 -18.44 -3.04
C GLY A 181 0.15 -17.75 -3.96
N PHE A 182 -0.98 -17.31 -3.41
CA PHE A 182 -2.03 -16.62 -4.17
C PHE A 182 -1.73 -15.14 -4.47
N ARG A 183 -0.72 -14.54 -3.80
CA ARG A 183 -0.33 -13.13 -3.97
C ARG A 183 0.96 -13.01 -4.76
N ASN A 184 0.98 -12.09 -5.71
CA ASN A 184 2.16 -11.67 -6.43
C ASN A 184 2.45 -10.19 -6.12
N TYR A 185 3.65 -9.90 -5.65
CA TYR A 185 4.15 -8.53 -5.54
C TYR A 185 4.90 -8.21 -6.82
N CYS A 186 4.35 -7.32 -7.61
CA CYS A 186 4.98 -6.87 -8.85
C CYS A 186 5.66 -5.52 -8.59
N LEU A 187 6.99 -5.51 -8.66
CA LEU A 187 7.80 -4.30 -8.66
C LEU A 187 8.13 -3.95 -10.10
N LEU A 188 7.56 -2.86 -10.60
CA LEU A 188 7.63 -2.42 -12.00
C LEU A 188 8.27 -1.04 -12.10
N LYS A 189 9.11 -0.81 -13.13
CA LYS A 189 9.56 0.51 -13.55
C LYS A 189 9.00 0.85 -14.93
N VAL A 190 8.49 2.06 -15.08
CA VAL A 190 7.96 2.57 -16.33
C VAL A 190 8.91 3.62 -16.87
N LYS A 191 9.62 3.32 -17.95
CA LYS A 191 10.62 4.22 -18.56
C LYS A 191 10.03 5.15 -19.61
N GLU A 192 8.91 4.77 -20.22
CA GLU A 192 8.25 5.50 -21.31
C GLU A 192 6.75 5.63 -21.01
N LYS A 193 6.14 6.72 -21.52
CA LYS A 193 4.68 6.79 -21.54
C LYS A 193 4.17 5.63 -22.39
N LEU A 194 3.26 4.85 -21.87
CA LEU A 194 2.51 3.89 -22.68
C LEU A 194 1.73 4.70 -23.73
N CYS A 195 2.16 4.60 -24.98
CA CYS A 195 1.45 5.18 -26.14
C CYS A 195 0.16 4.44 -26.42
#